data_14fd4fbe816f496cc0a7b817ccca2f9a
#
_entry.id   14fd4fbe816f496cc0a7b817ccca2f9a
#
_cell.length_a   1.000
_cell.length_b   1.000
_cell.length_c   1.000
_cell.angle_alpha   90.00
_cell.angle_beta   90.00
_cell.angle_gamma   90.00
#
_symmetry.space_group_name_H-M   'P 1'
#
loop_
_entity.id
_entity.type
_entity.pdbx_description
1 polymer ?
#
loop_
_entity_poly.entity_id
_entity_poly.type
_entity_poly.pdbx_seq_one_letter_code
_entity_poly.pdbx_strand_id
1 'polypeptide(L)'
;MNTLQLTGAILFAIALVHTFSTKLFHSLAKRHPRHAGLFHLLGEVEVVFGFWAFVLILAMALLADGATAIAYVESRQYTEPLFVFVVMVIAASQPVLDAVRDLLALLARLAPVRTEVALCWLGLALVPLSGSLITEPAAMTLAALMLAPQVFRPGIPEWLKYGAIGVLFVNVSIGGTLTSYAAPPVLMVAGTWGWDSAFMASTFGWRAALAVVFNATIITLLLRRHLTPGNVVEDVHLPWVVSIVHLALLGSVVLLAHHPVLFIGLFLLFLGYTQAYPKHQSRLILKEGLLVGFFLAGLVVLGGMQQWWLQPLVSSLEPTALFFGALGLTAITDNAALTYLGSLIEGLSDHAKYMLVAGAVAGGGLTVIANAPNPAGAALLREGFEDGSIGMGGLFLGALGPTCVAAVMFLI
;
A
#
# COMPACT_ATOMS: atom_id res chain seq x y z
N MET A 1 8.99 17.81 -28.18
CA MET A 1 7.67 17.41 -27.70
C MET A 1 6.82 17.02 -28.90
N ASN A 2 6.35 15.80 -28.98
CA ASN A 2 5.43 15.38 -30.03
C ASN A 2 3.98 15.35 -29.50
N THR A 3 3.00 15.25 -30.41
CA THR A 3 1.57 15.27 -30.05
C THR A 3 1.20 14.14 -29.07
N LEU A 4 1.78 12.95 -29.19
CA LEU A 4 1.50 11.82 -28.30
C LEU A 4 2.03 12.07 -26.89
N GLN A 5 3.22 12.64 -26.74
CA GLN A 5 3.80 13.01 -25.44
C GLN A 5 2.94 14.07 -24.73
N LEU A 6 2.46 15.07 -25.45
CA LEU A 6 1.57 16.09 -24.89
C LEU A 6 0.23 15.48 -24.48
N THR A 7 -0.37 14.63 -25.32
CA THR A 7 -1.61 13.92 -25.01
C THR A 7 -1.44 13.05 -23.75
N GLY A 8 -0.33 12.30 -23.66
CA GLY A 8 -0.01 11.50 -22.49
C GLY A 8 0.12 12.33 -21.20
N ALA A 9 0.78 13.49 -21.27
CA ALA A 9 0.93 14.39 -20.12
C ALA A 9 -0.43 15.00 -19.69
N ILE A 10 -1.27 15.40 -20.65
CA ILE A 10 -2.61 15.91 -20.35
C ILE A 10 -3.47 14.83 -19.70
N LEU A 11 -3.51 13.62 -20.25
CA LEU A 11 -4.30 12.52 -19.68
C LEU A 11 -3.79 12.08 -18.32
N PHE A 12 -2.49 12.12 -18.09
CA PHE A 12 -1.91 11.89 -16.76
C PHE A 12 -2.34 12.96 -15.75
N ALA A 13 -2.31 14.23 -16.13
CA ALA A 13 -2.80 15.33 -15.29
C ALA A 13 -4.30 15.18 -14.98
N ILE A 14 -5.11 14.79 -15.97
CA ILE A 14 -6.54 14.52 -15.78
C ILE A 14 -6.75 13.34 -14.83
N ALA A 15 -5.95 12.26 -14.94
CA ALA A 15 -6.00 11.13 -14.02
C ALA A 15 -5.72 11.58 -12.58
N LEU A 16 -4.70 12.41 -12.36
CA LEU A 16 -4.43 12.99 -11.03
C LEU A 16 -5.62 13.79 -10.50
N VAL A 17 -6.20 14.69 -11.30
CA VAL A 17 -7.39 15.46 -10.89
C VAL A 17 -8.58 14.56 -10.61
N HIS A 18 -8.77 13.50 -11.41
CA HIS A 18 -9.84 12.52 -11.22
C HIS A 18 -9.70 11.80 -9.86
N THR A 19 -8.50 11.46 -9.43
CA THR A 19 -8.26 10.83 -8.13
C THR A 19 -8.84 11.65 -6.96
N PHE A 20 -8.86 12.98 -7.06
CA PHE A 20 -9.51 13.86 -6.06
C PHE A 20 -11.03 14.00 -6.24
N SER A 21 -11.57 13.51 -7.35
CA SER A 21 -12.98 13.67 -7.72
C SER A 21 -13.88 12.52 -7.28
N THR A 22 -13.37 11.56 -6.51
CA THR A 22 -14.13 10.35 -6.08
C THR A 22 -15.44 10.68 -5.37
N LYS A 23 -15.47 11.71 -4.50
CA LYS A 23 -16.70 12.18 -3.84
C LYS A 23 -17.77 12.67 -4.83
N LEU A 24 -17.35 13.27 -5.94
CA LEU A 24 -18.25 13.72 -7.01
C LEU A 24 -18.92 12.51 -7.66
N PHE A 25 -18.16 11.46 -7.99
CA PHE A 25 -18.68 10.23 -8.59
C PHE A 25 -19.65 9.49 -7.65
N HIS A 26 -19.35 9.42 -6.36
CA HIS A 26 -20.30 8.89 -5.37
C HIS A 26 -21.61 9.70 -5.28
N SER A 27 -21.52 11.02 -5.40
CA SER A 27 -22.72 11.89 -5.47
C SER A 27 -23.51 11.64 -6.76
N LEU A 28 -22.83 11.47 -7.90
CA LEU A 28 -23.46 11.14 -9.19
C LEU A 28 -24.14 9.77 -9.17
N ALA A 29 -23.53 8.77 -8.51
CA ALA A 29 -24.12 7.46 -8.30
C ALA A 29 -25.48 7.54 -7.59
N LYS A 30 -25.58 8.39 -6.55
CA LYS A 30 -26.85 8.63 -5.83
C LYS A 30 -27.89 9.35 -6.70
N ARG A 31 -27.47 10.29 -7.58
CA ARG A 31 -28.36 11.05 -8.45
C ARG A 31 -28.85 10.27 -9.68
N HIS A 32 -28.07 9.29 -10.11
CA HIS A 32 -28.35 8.46 -11.29
C HIS A 32 -28.34 6.97 -10.96
N PRO A 33 -29.37 6.44 -10.25
CA PRO A 33 -29.41 5.04 -9.78
C PRO A 33 -29.27 4.02 -10.92
N ARG A 34 -29.73 4.37 -12.13
CA ARG A 34 -29.64 3.50 -13.33
C ARG A 34 -28.19 3.22 -13.74
N HIS A 35 -27.27 4.13 -13.44
CA HIS A 35 -25.84 4.06 -13.76
C HIS A 35 -24.97 4.08 -12.50
N ALA A 36 -25.53 3.80 -11.34
CA ALA A 36 -24.83 3.86 -10.06
C ALA A 36 -23.56 2.99 -10.06
N GLY A 37 -23.61 1.79 -10.63
CA GLY A 37 -22.46 0.88 -10.71
C GLY A 37 -21.27 1.48 -11.50
N LEU A 38 -21.55 2.18 -12.61
CA LEU A 38 -20.50 2.87 -13.37
C LEU A 38 -19.89 4.03 -12.58
N PHE A 39 -20.70 4.84 -11.92
CA PHE A 39 -20.21 5.93 -11.10
C PHE A 39 -19.46 5.46 -9.86
N HIS A 40 -19.90 4.34 -9.26
CA HIS A 40 -19.13 3.71 -8.17
C HIS A 40 -17.75 3.24 -8.67
N LEU A 41 -17.71 2.59 -9.83
CA LEU A 41 -16.45 2.14 -10.43
C LEU A 41 -15.51 3.33 -10.71
N LEU A 42 -16.00 4.41 -11.33
CA LEU A 42 -15.21 5.62 -11.59
C LEU A 42 -14.86 6.40 -10.32
N GLY A 43 -15.55 6.15 -9.22
CA GLY A 43 -15.24 6.70 -7.90
C GLY A 43 -14.19 5.92 -7.13
N GLU A 44 -13.75 4.76 -7.60
CA GLU A 44 -12.66 3.99 -6.99
C GLU A 44 -11.32 4.52 -7.48
N VAL A 45 -10.43 4.92 -6.55
CA VAL A 45 -9.12 5.52 -6.87
C VAL A 45 -8.28 4.55 -7.70
N GLU A 46 -8.37 3.27 -7.41
CA GLU A 46 -7.65 2.19 -8.08
C GLU A 46 -8.04 2.02 -9.56
N VAL A 47 -9.21 2.49 -9.95
CA VAL A 47 -9.67 2.42 -11.35
C VAL A 47 -9.13 3.57 -12.20
N VAL A 48 -8.82 4.70 -11.59
CA VAL A 48 -8.55 5.96 -12.32
C VAL A 48 -7.43 5.82 -13.33
N PHE A 49 -6.25 5.36 -12.90
CA PHE A 49 -5.10 5.27 -13.81
C PHE A 49 -5.31 4.23 -14.92
N GLY A 50 -5.92 3.09 -14.60
CA GLY A 50 -6.27 2.08 -15.60
C GLY A 50 -7.26 2.61 -16.65
N PHE A 51 -8.31 3.32 -16.20
CA PHE A 51 -9.28 3.93 -17.11
C PHE A 51 -8.63 4.95 -18.07
N TRP A 52 -7.83 5.88 -17.54
CA TRP A 52 -7.17 6.88 -18.38
C TRP A 52 -6.05 6.29 -19.24
N ALA A 53 -5.46 5.16 -18.85
CA ALA A 53 -4.54 4.39 -19.69
C ALA A 53 -5.25 3.87 -20.95
N PHE A 54 -6.49 3.33 -20.83
CA PHE A 54 -7.28 2.93 -22.00
C PHE A 54 -7.62 4.13 -22.88
N VAL A 55 -7.94 5.29 -22.31
CA VAL A 55 -8.16 6.52 -23.07
C VAL A 55 -6.89 6.93 -23.83
N LEU A 56 -5.71 6.80 -23.21
CA LEU A 56 -4.42 7.05 -23.89
C LEU A 56 -4.18 6.10 -25.04
N ILE A 57 -4.40 4.80 -24.84
CA ILE A 57 -4.23 3.78 -25.89
C ILE A 57 -5.14 4.10 -27.07
N LEU A 58 -6.40 4.43 -26.83
CA LEU A 58 -7.35 4.81 -27.87
C LEU A 58 -6.89 6.10 -28.58
N ALA A 59 -6.46 7.10 -27.84
CA ALA A 59 -5.93 8.35 -28.42
C ALA A 59 -4.70 8.10 -29.30
N MET A 60 -3.79 7.20 -28.86
CA MET A 60 -2.62 6.79 -29.68
C MET A 60 -3.04 6.10 -30.98
N ALA A 61 -4.02 5.20 -30.91
CA ALA A 61 -4.54 4.51 -32.09
C ALA A 61 -5.19 5.46 -33.09
N LEU A 62 -5.82 6.54 -32.60
CA LEU A 62 -6.48 7.55 -33.45
C LEU A 62 -5.51 8.62 -33.99
N LEU A 63 -4.49 9.02 -33.20
CA LEU A 63 -3.55 10.08 -33.56
C LEU A 63 -2.34 9.58 -34.36
N ALA A 64 -1.98 8.32 -34.22
CA ALA A 64 -0.96 7.66 -35.02
C ALA A 64 -1.59 6.49 -35.78
N ASP A 65 -1.57 5.30 -35.18
CA ASP A 65 -2.19 4.07 -35.72
C ASP A 65 -2.31 3.00 -34.63
N GLY A 66 -3.10 1.95 -34.90
CA GLY A 66 -3.31 0.85 -33.97
C GLY A 66 -2.04 0.03 -33.67
N ALA A 67 -1.14 -0.11 -34.65
CA ALA A 67 0.10 -0.87 -34.47
C ALA A 67 1.04 -0.14 -33.49
N THR A 68 1.15 1.18 -33.61
CA THR A 68 1.91 2.03 -32.67
C THR A 68 1.35 1.94 -31.24
N ALA A 69 0.02 1.97 -31.08
CA ALA A 69 -0.61 1.83 -29.78
C ALA A 69 -0.33 0.46 -29.13
N ILE A 70 -0.46 -0.63 -29.89
CA ILE A 70 -0.16 -1.99 -29.44
C ILE A 70 1.31 -2.12 -29.07
N ALA A 71 2.22 -1.71 -29.95
CA ALA A 71 3.66 -1.77 -29.68
C ALA A 71 4.06 -0.99 -28.45
N TYR A 72 3.43 0.17 -28.20
CA TYR A 72 3.66 0.93 -26.97
C TYR A 72 3.25 0.14 -25.74
N VAL A 73 2.04 -0.43 -25.70
CA VAL A 73 1.54 -1.18 -24.55
C VAL A 73 2.41 -2.43 -24.32
N GLU A 74 2.73 -3.20 -25.37
CA GLU A 74 3.56 -4.41 -25.27
C GLU A 74 5.00 -4.12 -24.84
N SER A 75 5.49 -2.90 -25.05
CA SER A 75 6.82 -2.49 -24.58
C SER A 75 6.88 -2.16 -23.09
N ARG A 76 5.74 -2.13 -22.39
CA ARG A 76 5.69 -1.81 -20.95
C ARG A 76 5.91 -3.06 -20.12
N GLN A 77 6.42 -2.86 -18.89
CA GLN A 77 6.66 -3.95 -17.93
C GLN A 77 5.46 -4.12 -17.01
N TYR A 78 4.83 -5.30 -17.06
CA TYR A 78 3.65 -5.62 -16.24
C TYR A 78 3.94 -6.64 -15.14
N THR A 79 5.21 -7.06 -14.99
CA THR A 79 5.59 -8.06 -13.98
C THR A 79 5.19 -7.61 -12.59
N GLU A 80 5.49 -6.35 -12.21
CA GLU A 80 5.19 -5.79 -10.91
C GLU A 80 3.67 -5.67 -10.65
N PRO A 81 2.85 -5.10 -11.54
CA PRO A 81 1.39 -5.11 -11.40
C PRO A 81 0.79 -6.49 -11.21
N LEU A 82 1.21 -7.47 -12.01
CA LEU A 82 0.73 -8.86 -11.91
C LEU A 82 1.18 -9.51 -10.60
N PHE A 83 2.42 -9.27 -10.19
CA PHE A 83 2.95 -9.81 -8.94
C PHE A 83 2.19 -9.28 -7.73
N VAL A 84 1.95 -7.95 -7.66
CA VAL A 84 1.17 -7.33 -6.57
C VAL A 84 -0.22 -7.95 -6.47
N PHE A 85 -0.91 -8.10 -7.61
CA PHE A 85 -2.21 -8.77 -7.63
C PHE A 85 -2.14 -10.17 -6.98
N VAL A 86 -1.21 -11.00 -7.42
CA VAL A 86 -1.08 -12.39 -6.95
C VAL A 86 -0.73 -12.45 -5.47
N VAL A 87 0.30 -11.71 -5.06
CA VAL A 87 0.78 -11.76 -3.67
C VAL A 87 -0.24 -11.21 -2.70
N MET A 88 -0.98 -10.15 -3.06
CA MET A 88 -2.07 -9.61 -2.24
C MET A 88 -3.16 -10.65 -1.96
N VAL A 89 -3.63 -11.36 -2.98
CA VAL A 89 -4.71 -12.34 -2.83
C VAL A 89 -4.28 -13.51 -1.93
N ILE A 90 -3.06 -14.03 -2.13
CA ILE A 90 -2.55 -15.15 -1.31
C ILE A 90 -2.29 -14.69 0.13
N ALA A 91 -1.61 -13.56 0.31
CA ALA A 91 -1.24 -13.06 1.63
C ALA A 91 -2.45 -12.64 2.49
N ALA A 92 -3.51 -12.16 1.87
CA ALA A 92 -4.76 -11.82 2.57
C ALA A 92 -5.71 -13.02 2.74
N SER A 93 -5.30 -14.22 2.37
CA SER A 93 -6.10 -15.42 2.64
C SER A 93 -6.18 -15.73 4.13
N GLN A 94 -7.34 -16.24 4.57
CA GLN A 94 -7.59 -16.51 5.98
C GLN A 94 -6.48 -17.36 6.65
N PRO A 95 -5.98 -18.46 6.06
CA PRO A 95 -4.95 -19.26 6.70
C PRO A 95 -3.61 -18.54 6.94
N VAL A 96 -3.26 -17.59 6.06
CA VAL A 96 -2.06 -16.75 6.26
C VAL A 96 -2.29 -15.74 7.39
N LEU A 97 -3.45 -15.04 7.37
CA LEU A 97 -3.79 -14.06 8.40
C LEU A 97 -3.92 -14.70 9.78
N ASP A 98 -4.53 -15.89 9.87
CA ASP A 98 -4.67 -16.63 11.12
C ASP A 98 -3.31 -17.09 11.66
N ALA A 99 -2.41 -17.58 10.80
CA ALA A 99 -1.05 -17.94 11.22
C ALA A 99 -0.28 -16.74 11.81
N VAL A 100 -0.42 -15.56 11.20
CA VAL A 100 0.19 -14.32 11.76
C VAL A 100 -0.48 -13.93 13.07
N ARG A 101 -1.82 -14.02 13.15
CA ARG A 101 -2.58 -13.71 14.37
C ARG A 101 -2.19 -14.63 15.54
N ASP A 102 -2.05 -15.94 15.30
CA ASP A 102 -1.63 -16.92 16.30
C ASP A 102 -0.22 -16.61 16.83
N LEU A 103 0.70 -16.26 15.92
CA LEU A 103 2.04 -15.82 16.32
C LEU A 103 1.99 -14.57 17.20
N LEU A 104 1.18 -13.58 16.84
CA LEU A 104 1.03 -12.34 17.61
C LEU A 104 0.41 -12.61 19.00
N ALA A 105 -0.59 -13.50 19.08
CA ALA A 105 -1.20 -13.90 20.34
C ALA A 105 -0.19 -14.62 21.26
N LEU A 106 0.64 -15.49 20.69
CA LEU A 106 1.72 -16.16 21.42
C LEU A 106 2.73 -15.13 21.96
N LEU A 107 3.19 -14.20 21.13
CA LEU A 107 4.14 -13.17 21.52
C LEU A 107 3.54 -12.23 22.59
N ALA A 108 2.26 -11.89 22.49
CA ALA A 108 1.58 -11.07 23.49
C ALA A 108 1.50 -11.76 24.85
N ARG A 109 1.29 -13.10 24.88
CA ARG A 109 1.28 -13.89 26.15
C ARG A 109 2.66 -13.99 26.77
N LEU A 110 3.73 -13.99 25.98
CA LEU A 110 5.12 -14.04 26.45
C LEU A 110 5.67 -12.69 26.89
N ALA A 111 5.00 -11.59 26.51
CA ALA A 111 5.45 -10.24 26.84
C ALA A 111 5.29 -9.95 28.37
N PRO A 112 6.27 -9.30 29.02
CA PRO A 112 6.23 -9.01 30.47
C PRO A 112 5.35 -7.76 30.79
N VAL A 113 4.26 -7.57 30.04
CA VAL A 113 3.30 -6.47 30.17
C VAL A 113 1.88 -7.02 30.03
N ARG A 114 0.87 -6.19 30.37
CA ARG A 114 -0.53 -6.58 30.19
C ARG A 114 -0.81 -6.95 28.70
N THR A 115 -1.54 -8.04 28.49
CA THR A 115 -1.80 -8.60 27.15
C THR A 115 -2.40 -7.58 26.17
N GLU A 116 -3.35 -6.73 26.62
CA GLU A 116 -3.94 -5.69 25.79
C GLU A 116 -2.94 -4.60 25.38
N VAL A 117 -1.95 -4.31 26.24
CA VAL A 117 -0.86 -3.37 25.90
C VAL A 117 0.09 -4.00 24.91
N ALA A 118 0.43 -5.30 25.10
CA ALA A 118 1.25 -6.05 24.16
C ALA A 118 0.58 -6.16 22.79
N LEU A 119 -0.72 -6.50 22.74
CA LEU A 119 -1.45 -6.60 21.48
C LEU A 119 -1.56 -5.24 20.75
N CYS A 120 -1.78 -4.16 21.47
CA CYS A 120 -1.78 -2.81 20.88
C CYS A 120 -0.40 -2.48 20.28
N TRP A 121 0.68 -2.74 21.00
CA TRP A 121 2.03 -2.50 20.53
C TRP A 121 2.38 -3.41 19.34
N LEU A 122 2.06 -4.70 19.41
CA LEU A 122 2.30 -5.64 18.31
C LEU A 122 1.52 -5.24 17.06
N GLY A 123 0.26 -4.82 17.20
CA GLY A 123 -0.57 -4.32 16.10
C GLY A 123 -0.03 -3.05 15.44
N LEU A 124 0.68 -2.21 16.19
CA LEU A 124 1.28 -0.95 15.69
C LEU A 124 2.76 -1.08 15.30
N ALA A 125 3.46 -2.15 15.72
CA ALA A 125 4.87 -2.38 15.41
C ALA A 125 5.08 -3.62 14.56
N LEU A 126 4.86 -4.81 15.12
CA LEU A 126 5.23 -6.06 14.46
C LEU A 126 4.36 -6.33 13.24
N VAL A 127 3.06 -6.04 13.29
CA VAL A 127 2.17 -6.20 12.13
C VAL A 127 2.58 -5.30 10.97
N PRO A 128 2.79 -3.98 11.12
CA PRO A 128 3.37 -3.14 10.08
C PRO A 128 4.70 -3.67 9.50
N LEU A 129 5.63 -4.10 10.35
CA LEU A 129 6.90 -4.70 9.89
C LEU A 129 6.70 -6.01 9.15
N SER A 130 5.74 -6.84 9.58
CA SER A 130 5.37 -8.06 8.85
C SER A 130 4.80 -7.78 7.46
N GLY A 131 4.35 -6.53 7.21
CA GLY A 131 3.97 -6.05 5.89
C GLY A 131 5.05 -6.29 4.83
N SER A 132 6.31 -6.30 5.22
CA SER A 132 7.44 -6.70 4.35
C SER A 132 7.43 -8.18 3.96
N LEU A 133 6.64 -9.02 4.60
CA LEU A 133 6.50 -10.45 4.29
C LEU A 133 5.13 -10.78 3.69
N ILE A 134 4.06 -10.17 4.23
CA ILE A 134 2.67 -10.46 3.86
C ILE A 134 2.01 -9.35 3.05
N THR A 135 2.74 -8.32 2.62
CA THR A 135 2.31 -7.08 1.96
C THR A 135 1.67 -6.03 2.88
N GLU A 136 1.80 -4.76 2.49
CA GLU A 136 1.22 -3.64 3.24
C GLU A 136 -0.32 -3.71 3.37
N PRO A 137 -1.11 -4.06 2.33
CA PRO A 137 -2.56 -4.18 2.48
C PRO A 137 -2.99 -5.27 3.45
N ALA A 138 -2.30 -6.41 3.47
CA ALA A 138 -2.58 -7.49 4.43
C ALA A 138 -2.24 -7.04 5.86
N ALA A 139 -1.08 -6.40 6.05
CA ALA A 139 -0.68 -5.84 7.34
C ALA A 139 -1.64 -4.76 7.83
N MET A 140 -2.07 -3.84 6.96
CA MET A 140 -3.06 -2.81 7.29
C MET A 140 -4.36 -3.42 7.77
N THR A 141 -4.89 -4.39 7.03
CA THR A 141 -6.15 -5.06 7.37
C THR A 141 -6.05 -5.79 8.71
N LEU A 142 -4.98 -6.55 8.90
CA LEU A 142 -4.74 -7.28 10.15
C LEU A 142 -4.61 -6.33 11.36
N ALA A 143 -3.80 -5.29 11.23
CA ALA A 143 -3.62 -4.29 12.30
C ALA A 143 -4.94 -3.55 12.60
N ALA A 144 -5.69 -3.14 11.58
CA ALA A 144 -6.97 -2.47 11.76
C ALA A 144 -7.98 -3.36 12.51
N LEU A 145 -8.12 -4.63 12.13
CA LEU A 145 -9.00 -5.58 12.81
C LEU A 145 -8.58 -5.84 14.27
N MET A 146 -7.27 -5.90 14.55
CA MET A 146 -6.76 -6.07 15.91
C MET A 146 -6.99 -4.83 16.78
N LEU A 147 -6.80 -3.64 16.22
CA LEU A 147 -6.86 -2.38 16.94
C LEU A 147 -8.29 -1.82 17.08
N ALA A 148 -9.21 -2.15 16.16
CA ALA A 148 -10.57 -1.65 16.16
C ALA A 148 -11.28 -1.84 17.51
N PRO A 149 -11.34 -3.05 18.11
CA PRO A 149 -12.05 -3.27 19.37
C PRO A 149 -11.34 -2.68 20.61
N GLN A 150 -10.05 -2.40 20.51
CA GLN A 150 -9.23 -1.97 21.64
C GLN A 150 -9.02 -0.45 21.68
N VAL A 151 -8.76 0.17 20.52
CA VAL A 151 -8.35 1.56 20.39
C VAL A 151 -9.44 2.41 19.73
N PHE A 152 -10.14 1.88 18.72
CA PHE A 152 -11.14 2.63 17.95
C PHE A 152 -12.56 2.34 18.46
N ARG A 153 -12.83 2.71 19.71
CA ARG A 153 -14.10 2.48 20.40
C ARG A 153 -14.52 3.71 21.21
N PRO A 154 -15.79 3.82 21.62
CA PRO A 154 -16.25 4.84 22.56
C PRO A 154 -15.42 4.86 23.86
N GLY A 155 -15.18 6.05 24.42
CA GLY A 155 -14.42 6.22 25.65
C GLY A 155 -12.90 6.39 25.48
N ILE A 156 -12.36 6.21 24.27
CA ILE A 156 -10.99 6.64 23.95
C ILE A 156 -11.05 8.08 23.41
N PRO A 157 -10.21 9.00 23.94
CA PRO A 157 -10.15 10.38 23.44
C PRO A 157 -9.83 10.44 21.94
N GLU A 158 -10.55 11.30 21.19
CA GLU A 158 -10.41 11.40 19.73
C GLU A 158 -8.95 11.67 19.27
N TRP A 159 -8.24 12.55 19.98
CA TRP A 159 -6.85 12.85 19.65
C TRP A 159 -5.91 11.61 19.75
N LEU A 160 -6.20 10.67 20.68
CA LEU A 160 -5.47 9.40 20.78
C LEU A 160 -5.83 8.45 19.63
N LYS A 161 -7.09 8.43 19.17
CA LYS A 161 -7.51 7.68 18.00
C LYS A 161 -6.83 8.22 16.74
N TYR A 162 -6.80 9.54 16.56
CA TYR A 162 -6.06 10.15 15.44
C TYR A 162 -4.56 9.89 15.53
N GLY A 163 -3.96 9.95 16.72
CA GLY A 163 -2.57 9.55 16.91
C GLY A 163 -2.33 8.08 16.55
N ALA A 164 -3.21 7.18 16.97
CA ALA A 164 -3.09 5.75 16.69
C ALA A 164 -3.23 5.41 15.21
N ILE A 165 -4.22 6.01 14.51
CA ILE A 165 -4.38 5.78 13.07
C ILE A 165 -3.24 6.42 12.27
N GLY A 166 -2.73 7.58 12.69
CA GLY A 166 -1.56 8.23 12.10
C GLY A 166 -0.32 7.35 12.22
N VAL A 167 -0.06 6.82 13.43
CA VAL A 167 1.03 5.85 13.64
C VAL A 167 0.83 4.60 12.81
N LEU A 168 -0.38 4.04 12.75
CA LEU A 168 -0.66 2.85 11.94
C LEU A 168 -0.34 3.09 10.46
N PHE A 169 -0.82 4.19 9.88
CA PHE A 169 -0.64 4.48 8.47
C PHE A 169 0.84 4.72 8.12
N VAL A 170 1.55 5.51 8.93
CA VAL A 170 2.99 5.74 8.73
C VAL A 170 3.77 4.45 8.90
N ASN A 171 3.50 3.68 9.97
CA ASN A 171 4.24 2.46 10.25
C ASN A 171 4.01 1.37 9.19
N VAL A 172 2.81 1.26 8.60
CA VAL A 172 2.54 0.33 7.50
C VAL A 172 3.32 0.77 6.25
N SER A 173 3.32 2.05 5.93
CA SER A 173 4.04 2.58 4.76
C SER A 173 5.55 2.38 4.84
N ILE A 174 6.17 2.65 6.00
CA ILE A 174 7.62 2.44 6.15
C ILE A 174 7.96 0.99 6.50
N GLY A 175 7.07 0.27 7.18
CA GLY A 175 7.28 -1.12 7.62
C GLY A 175 7.34 -2.12 6.47
N GLY A 176 6.77 -1.80 5.31
CA GLY A 176 6.87 -2.61 4.09
C GLY A 176 8.24 -2.57 3.40
N THR A 177 9.18 -1.73 3.85
CA THR A 177 10.45 -1.46 3.16
C THR A 177 11.61 -2.42 3.51
N LEU A 178 11.38 -3.46 4.32
CA LEU A 178 12.43 -4.44 4.65
C LEU A 178 12.73 -5.39 3.49
N THR A 179 11.84 -5.51 2.53
CA THR A 179 11.99 -6.36 1.34
C THR A 179 11.73 -5.56 0.06
N SER A 180 12.21 -6.08 -1.06
CA SER A 180 12.08 -5.41 -2.37
C SER A 180 10.73 -5.64 -3.06
N TYR A 181 9.84 -6.43 -2.47
CA TYR A 181 8.62 -6.90 -3.15
C TYR A 181 7.31 -6.56 -2.44
N ALA A 182 7.34 -6.15 -1.18
CA ALA A 182 6.12 -6.07 -0.38
C ALA A 182 5.43 -4.70 -0.42
N ALA A 183 6.22 -3.64 -0.50
CA ALA A 183 5.72 -2.26 -0.57
C ALA A 183 5.61 -1.80 -2.03
N PRO A 184 4.43 -1.38 -2.51
CA PRO A 184 4.27 -0.91 -3.87
C PRO A 184 5.30 0.15 -4.31
N PRO A 185 5.61 1.19 -3.51
CA PRO A 185 6.59 2.20 -3.91
C PRO A 185 8.02 1.64 -4.06
N VAL A 186 8.38 0.60 -3.33
CA VAL A 186 9.67 -0.09 -3.48
C VAL A 186 9.65 -0.98 -4.70
N LEU A 187 8.60 -1.77 -4.86
CA LEU A 187 8.46 -2.71 -5.97
C LEU A 187 8.57 -2.02 -7.33
N MET A 188 7.95 -0.83 -7.48
CA MET A 188 7.96 -0.06 -8.73
C MET A 188 9.36 0.39 -9.18
N VAL A 189 10.34 0.39 -8.29
CA VAL A 189 11.72 0.80 -8.59
C VAL A 189 12.73 -0.34 -8.46
N ALA A 190 12.44 -1.36 -7.68
CA ALA A 190 13.39 -2.40 -7.30
C ALA A 190 13.98 -3.14 -8.51
N GLY A 191 13.12 -3.54 -9.46
CA GLY A 191 13.56 -4.18 -10.70
C GLY A 191 14.42 -3.27 -11.57
N THR A 192 14.03 -2.01 -11.72
CA THR A 192 14.74 -1.01 -12.54
C THR A 192 16.11 -0.66 -11.97
N TRP A 193 16.23 -0.56 -10.64
CA TRP A 193 17.46 -0.12 -9.97
C TRP A 193 18.30 -1.28 -9.41
N GLY A 194 17.85 -2.53 -9.58
CA GLY A 194 18.55 -3.73 -9.09
C GLY A 194 18.56 -3.85 -7.57
N TRP A 195 17.53 -3.35 -6.89
CA TRP A 195 17.41 -3.41 -5.44
C TRP A 195 16.80 -4.74 -5.00
N ASP A 196 17.59 -5.56 -4.35
CA ASP A 196 17.12 -6.81 -3.75
C ASP A 196 16.70 -6.63 -2.28
N SER A 197 16.17 -7.70 -1.67
CA SER A 197 15.74 -7.64 -0.28
C SER A 197 16.90 -7.48 0.70
N ALA A 198 18.11 -7.89 0.37
CA ALA A 198 19.30 -7.66 1.21
C ALA A 198 19.66 -6.17 1.23
N PHE A 199 19.64 -5.52 0.07
CA PHE A 199 19.82 -4.08 -0.05
C PHE A 199 18.73 -3.33 0.73
N MET A 200 17.46 -3.71 0.56
CA MET A 200 16.35 -3.06 1.27
C MET A 200 16.49 -3.19 2.79
N ALA A 201 16.75 -4.39 3.29
CA ALA A 201 16.91 -4.61 4.74
C ALA A 201 18.08 -3.80 5.33
N SER A 202 19.22 -3.77 4.64
CA SER A 202 20.43 -3.08 5.10
C SER A 202 20.38 -1.55 4.93
N THR A 203 19.59 -1.04 3.99
CA THR A 203 19.55 0.40 3.66
C THR A 203 18.32 1.08 4.26
N PHE A 204 17.13 0.53 4.05
CA PHE A 204 15.85 1.08 4.53
C PHE A 204 15.36 0.39 5.79
N GLY A 205 15.47 -0.95 5.85
CA GLY A 205 14.74 -1.78 6.78
C GLY A 205 15.05 -1.50 8.26
N TRP A 206 16.31 -1.37 8.63
CA TRP A 206 16.66 -1.08 10.03
C TRP A 206 16.19 0.32 10.48
N ARG A 207 16.25 1.32 9.57
CA ARG A 207 15.76 2.67 9.82
C ARG A 207 14.26 2.69 10.03
N ALA A 208 13.55 2.02 9.11
CA ALA A 208 12.11 1.81 9.21
C ALA A 208 11.72 1.09 10.51
N ALA A 209 12.43 0.00 10.84
CA ALA A 209 12.16 -0.77 12.05
C ALA A 209 12.33 0.06 13.32
N LEU A 210 13.38 0.87 13.42
CA LEU A 210 13.58 1.79 14.56
C LEU A 210 12.46 2.84 14.64
N ALA A 211 12.08 3.46 13.51
CA ALA A 211 10.98 4.42 13.47
C ALA A 211 9.65 3.78 13.89
N VAL A 212 9.34 2.60 13.37
CA VAL A 212 8.12 1.83 13.69
C VAL A 212 8.07 1.51 15.18
N VAL A 213 9.15 0.96 15.74
CA VAL A 213 9.24 0.62 17.17
C VAL A 213 9.07 1.85 18.03
N PHE A 214 9.72 2.97 17.70
CA PHE A 214 9.61 4.22 18.42
C PHE A 214 8.17 4.76 18.38
N ASN A 215 7.59 4.91 17.21
CA ASN A 215 6.23 5.41 17.01
C ASN A 215 5.19 4.57 17.77
N ALA A 216 5.26 3.23 17.61
CA ALA A 216 4.36 2.29 18.29
C ALA A 216 4.51 2.37 19.81
N THR A 217 5.73 2.51 20.32
CA THR A 217 5.98 2.60 21.76
C THR A 217 5.37 3.87 22.34
N ILE A 218 5.59 5.02 21.73
CA ILE A 218 5.05 6.30 22.23
C ILE A 218 3.52 6.26 22.29
N ILE A 219 2.85 5.88 21.19
CA ILE A 219 1.38 5.90 21.19
C ILE A 219 0.79 4.82 22.12
N THR A 220 1.42 3.65 22.23
CA THR A 220 0.98 2.59 23.15
C THR A 220 1.12 3.04 24.62
N LEU A 221 2.19 3.75 24.96
CA LEU A 221 2.36 4.33 26.31
C LEU A 221 1.28 5.36 26.63
N LEU A 222 0.86 6.18 25.67
CA LEU A 222 -0.22 7.13 25.83
C LEU A 222 -1.57 6.42 25.99
N LEU A 223 -1.82 5.36 25.20
CA LEU A 223 -3.05 4.57 25.23
C LEU A 223 -3.16 3.64 26.44
N ARG A 224 -2.07 3.23 27.11
CA ARG A 224 -2.03 2.13 28.08
C ARG A 224 -3.08 2.22 29.21
N ARG A 225 -3.47 3.43 29.61
CA ARG A 225 -4.48 3.66 30.66
C ARG A 225 -5.92 3.49 30.18
N HIS A 226 -6.12 3.53 28.86
CA HIS A 226 -7.42 3.41 28.21
C HIS A 226 -7.67 2.02 27.67
N LEU A 227 -6.63 1.17 27.57
CA LEU A 227 -6.77 -0.20 27.09
C LEU A 227 -7.40 -1.06 28.19
N THR A 228 -8.44 -1.81 27.81
CA THR A 228 -9.14 -2.76 28.70
C THR A 228 -8.96 -4.16 28.15
N PRO A 229 -9.00 -5.20 29.01
CA PRO A 229 -9.03 -6.59 28.55
C PRO A 229 -10.15 -6.75 27.54
N GLY A 230 -9.80 -7.08 26.29
CA GLY A 230 -10.78 -7.40 25.25
C GLY A 230 -11.15 -8.88 25.37
N ASN A 231 -12.37 -9.22 24.95
CA ASN A 231 -12.69 -10.61 24.68
C ASN A 231 -11.78 -11.07 23.53
N VAL A 232 -10.93 -12.05 23.82
CA VAL A 232 -10.20 -12.76 22.76
C VAL A 232 -11.28 -13.39 21.88
N VAL A 233 -11.32 -13.00 20.60
CA VAL A 233 -12.24 -13.63 19.64
C VAL A 233 -11.94 -15.13 19.67
N GLU A 234 -12.95 -15.96 19.87
CA GLU A 234 -12.80 -17.42 19.87
C GLU A 234 -12.14 -17.83 18.55
N ASP A 235 -10.97 -18.43 18.67
CA ASP A 235 -10.18 -18.87 17.53
C ASP A 235 -10.85 -20.10 16.89
N VAL A 236 -11.30 -19.94 15.66
CA VAL A 236 -11.56 -21.10 14.80
C VAL A 236 -10.20 -21.63 14.37
N HIS A 237 -9.66 -22.58 15.11
CA HIS A 237 -8.37 -23.18 14.78
C HIS A 237 -8.44 -23.90 13.43
N LEU A 238 -7.78 -23.35 12.43
CA LEU A 238 -7.58 -24.02 11.15
C LEU A 238 -6.53 -25.14 11.31
N PRO A 239 -6.65 -26.25 10.55
CA PRO A 239 -5.61 -27.25 10.53
C PRO A 239 -4.28 -26.62 10.08
N TRP A 240 -3.23 -26.78 10.89
CA TRP A 240 -1.89 -26.19 10.63
C TRP A 240 -1.33 -26.55 9.25
N VAL A 241 -1.71 -27.69 8.68
CA VAL A 241 -1.32 -28.12 7.32
C VAL A 241 -1.83 -27.13 6.27
N VAL A 242 -3.06 -26.61 6.43
CA VAL A 242 -3.64 -25.63 5.50
C VAL A 242 -2.83 -24.34 5.53
N SER A 243 -2.51 -23.84 6.70
CA SER A 243 -1.68 -22.63 6.86
C SER A 243 -0.28 -22.80 6.27
N ILE A 244 0.35 -23.99 6.47
CA ILE A 244 1.66 -24.28 5.88
C ILE A 244 1.58 -24.30 4.34
N VAL A 245 0.56 -24.90 3.74
CA VAL A 245 0.41 -24.92 2.28
C VAL A 245 0.26 -23.48 1.74
N HIS A 246 -0.54 -22.64 2.40
CA HIS A 246 -0.70 -21.23 1.98
C HIS A 246 0.60 -20.43 2.11
N LEU A 247 1.32 -20.59 3.24
CA LEU A 247 2.60 -19.94 3.45
C LEU A 247 3.68 -20.43 2.47
N ALA A 248 3.68 -21.73 2.13
CA ALA A 248 4.58 -22.29 1.14
C ALA A 248 4.29 -21.74 -0.27
N LEU A 249 3.01 -21.64 -0.65
CA LEU A 249 2.62 -21.02 -1.92
C LEU A 249 2.99 -19.53 -1.96
N LEU A 250 2.74 -18.78 -0.88
CA LEU A 250 3.16 -17.39 -0.76
C LEU A 250 4.67 -17.24 -0.91
N GLY A 251 5.44 -18.02 -0.16
CA GLY A 251 6.91 -18.03 -0.24
C GLY A 251 7.42 -18.38 -1.64
N SER A 252 6.80 -19.37 -2.30
CA SER A 252 7.16 -19.74 -3.67
C SER A 252 6.88 -18.62 -4.69
N VAL A 253 5.76 -17.93 -4.57
CA VAL A 253 5.43 -16.75 -5.40
C VAL A 253 6.46 -15.65 -5.19
N VAL A 254 6.85 -15.37 -3.93
CA VAL A 254 7.86 -14.37 -3.61
C VAL A 254 9.23 -14.73 -4.18
N LEU A 255 9.66 -15.99 -4.08
CA LEU A 255 10.92 -16.46 -4.66
C LEU A 255 10.94 -16.35 -6.19
N LEU A 256 9.78 -16.41 -6.83
CA LEU A 256 9.60 -16.35 -8.27
C LEU A 256 9.05 -15.00 -8.75
N ALA A 257 9.19 -13.92 -7.96
CA ALA A 257 8.62 -12.60 -8.22
C ALA A 257 8.95 -12.03 -9.62
N HIS A 258 10.15 -12.35 -10.16
CA HIS A 258 10.60 -11.88 -11.48
C HIS A 258 10.22 -12.84 -12.63
N HIS A 259 9.46 -13.91 -12.35
CA HIS A 259 9.06 -14.92 -13.35
C HIS A 259 7.52 -15.00 -13.47
N PRO A 260 6.87 -14.09 -14.24
CA PRO A 260 5.41 -13.95 -14.25
C PRO A 260 4.69 -15.24 -14.66
N VAL A 261 5.22 -16.02 -15.58
CA VAL A 261 4.61 -17.30 -15.99
C VAL A 261 4.55 -18.29 -14.82
N LEU A 262 5.61 -18.32 -13.97
CA LEU A 262 5.69 -19.25 -12.84
C LEU A 262 4.79 -18.80 -11.70
N PHE A 263 4.84 -17.53 -11.30
CA PHE A 263 3.99 -17.09 -10.18
C PHE A 263 2.51 -17.06 -10.54
N ILE A 264 2.12 -16.80 -11.79
CA ILE A 264 0.74 -16.96 -12.25
C ILE A 264 0.32 -18.44 -12.23
N GLY A 265 1.21 -19.36 -12.63
CA GLY A 265 0.95 -20.80 -12.52
C GLY A 265 0.73 -21.24 -11.07
N LEU A 266 1.55 -20.76 -10.12
CA LEU A 266 1.36 -20.99 -8.68
C LEU A 266 0.05 -20.37 -8.18
N PHE A 267 -0.34 -19.22 -8.68
CA PHE A 267 -1.61 -18.60 -8.32
C PHE A 267 -2.82 -19.41 -8.78
N LEU A 268 -2.77 -19.97 -9.99
CA LEU A 268 -3.82 -20.89 -10.47
C LEU A 268 -3.88 -22.17 -9.61
N LEU A 269 -2.74 -22.70 -9.21
CA LEU A 269 -2.68 -23.82 -8.27
C LEU A 269 -3.30 -23.43 -6.90
N PHE A 270 -2.97 -22.23 -6.38
CA PHE A 270 -3.57 -21.69 -5.16
C PHE A 270 -5.09 -21.61 -5.28
N LEU A 271 -5.62 -21.05 -6.38
CA LEU A 271 -7.08 -20.97 -6.59
C LEU A 271 -7.73 -22.35 -6.64
N GLY A 272 -7.10 -23.32 -7.30
CA GLY A 272 -7.56 -24.71 -7.31
C GLY A 272 -7.56 -25.34 -5.91
N TYR A 273 -6.51 -25.08 -5.13
CA TYR A 273 -6.41 -25.57 -3.76
C TYR A 273 -7.49 -24.97 -2.84
N THR A 274 -7.74 -23.66 -2.95
CA THR A 274 -8.79 -23.00 -2.15
C THR A 274 -10.19 -23.52 -2.49
N GLN A 275 -10.46 -23.85 -3.75
CA GLN A 275 -11.70 -24.49 -4.16
C GLN A 275 -11.84 -25.95 -3.68
N ALA A 276 -10.73 -26.68 -3.62
CA ALA A 276 -10.71 -28.06 -3.13
C ALA A 276 -10.99 -28.13 -1.61
N TYR A 277 -10.64 -27.11 -0.85
CA TYR A 277 -10.81 -27.04 0.61
C TYR A 277 -11.58 -25.80 1.08
N PRO A 278 -12.82 -25.60 0.59
CA PRO A 278 -13.58 -24.35 0.83
C PRO A 278 -13.92 -24.11 2.31
N LYS A 279 -13.95 -25.17 3.14
CA LYS A 279 -14.24 -25.08 4.58
C LYS A 279 -13.19 -24.31 5.38
N HIS A 280 -11.99 -24.14 4.81
CA HIS A 280 -10.83 -23.51 5.43
C HIS A 280 -10.51 -22.17 4.80
N GLN A 281 -11.43 -21.62 4.01
CA GLN A 281 -11.24 -20.38 3.27
C GLN A 281 -12.33 -19.37 3.62
N SER A 282 -11.93 -18.11 3.72
CA SER A 282 -12.83 -16.98 3.58
C SER A 282 -12.91 -16.55 2.10
N ARG A 283 -13.78 -15.60 1.80
CA ARG A 283 -13.83 -14.99 0.47
C ARG A 283 -12.48 -14.35 0.13
N LEU A 284 -11.88 -14.80 -0.98
CA LEU A 284 -10.64 -14.21 -1.48
C LEU A 284 -10.88 -12.77 -1.97
N ILE A 285 -9.92 -11.88 -1.72
CA ILE A 285 -9.95 -10.48 -2.16
C ILE A 285 -9.52 -10.32 -3.62
N LEU A 286 -10.12 -11.12 -4.53
CA LEU A 286 -9.77 -11.10 -5.95
C LEU A 286 -10.06 -9.74 -6.60
N LYS A 287 -11.21 -9.14 -6.28
CA LYS A 287 -11.59 -7.84 -6.84
C LYS A 287 -10.61 -6.75 -6.41
N GLU A 288 -10.33 -6.69 -5.13
CA GLU A 288 -9.45 -5.69 -4.52
C GLU A 288 -8.02 -5.83 -5.08
N GLY A 289 -7.49 -7.06 -5.15
CA GLY A 289 -6.18 -7.32 -5.74
C GLY A 289 -6.11 -6.97 -7.23
N LEU A 290 -7.16 -7.29 -8.00
CA LEU A 290 -7.25 -6.90 -9.42
C LEU A 290 -7.29 -5.39 -9.61
N LEU A 291 -8.01 -4.65 -8.75
CA LEU A 291 -8.06 -3.20 -8.82
C LEU A 291 -6.70 -2.57 -8.58
N VAL A 292 -5.94 -3.04 -7.59
CA VAL A 292 -4.57 -2.56 -7.35
C VAL A 292 -3.65 -2.92 -8.52
N GLY A 293 -3.72 -4.14 -9.05
CA GLY A 293 -2.98 -4.53 -10.26
C GLY A 293 -3.34 -3.65 -11.47
N PHE A 294 -4.61 -3.31 -11.63
CA PHE A 294 -5.10 -2.43 -12.70
C PHE A 294 -4.62 -0.99 -12.54
N PHE A 295 -4.62 -0.47 -11.31
CA PHE A 295 -4.03 0.82 -10.98
C PHE A 295 -2.55 0.89 -11.38
N LEU A 296 -1.75 -0.08 -10.94
CA LEU A 296 -0.32 -0.12 -11.22
C LEU A 296 -0.03 -0.32 -12.73
N ALA A 297 -0.78 -1.17 -13.41
CA ALA A 297 -0.67 -1.34 -14.86
C ALA A 297 -1.01 -0.05 -15.61
N GLY A 298 -2.10 0.64 -15.21
CA GLY A 298 -2.48 1.94 -15.75
C GLY A 298 -1.41 3.02 -15.51
N LEU A 299 -0.81 3.00 -14.33
CA LEU A 299 0.30 3.88 -13.99
C LEU A 299 1.52 3.64 -14.89
N VAL A 300 1.87 2.39 -15.17
CA VAL A 300 2.97 2.02 -16.08
C VAL A 300 2.71 2.53 -17.50
N VAL A 301 1.47 2.44 -17.98
CA VAL A 301 1.08 2.94 -19.31
C VAL A 301 1.09 4.47 -19.37
N LEU A 302 0.40 5.15 -18.46
CA LEU A 302 0.31 6.61 -18.45
C LEU A 302 1.64 7.27 -18.08
N GLY A 303 2.31 6.72 -17.06
CA GLY A 303 3.56 7.26 -16.54
C GLY A 303 4.71 7.12 -17.55
N GLY A 304 4.73 6.06 -18.35
CA GLY A 304 5.77 5.85 -19.36
C GLY A 304 5.89 6.97 -20.41
N MET A 305 4.87 7.85 -20.52
CA MET A 305 4.90 9.04 -21.37
C MET A 305 5.37 10.31 -20.65
N GLN A 306 5.78 10.25 -19.36
CA GLN A 306 6.06 11.44 -18.56
C GLN A 306 7.55 11.84 -18.53
N GLN A 307 8.46 10.95 -18.91
CA GLN A 307 9.91 11.14 -18.78
C GLN A 307 10.41 12.48 -19.37
N TRP A 308 9.91 12.90 -20.51
CA TRP A 308 10.41 14.07 -21.26
C TRP A 308 10.36 15.40 -20.50
N TRP A 309 9.40 15.57 -19.60
CA TRP A 309 9.28 16.76 -18.76
C TRP A 309 9.78 16.53 -17.33
N LEU A 310 9.68 15.30 -16.84
CA LEU A 310 10.17 14.92 -15.50
C LEU A 310 11.70 14.93 -15.44
N GLN A 311 12.36 14.42 -16.49
CA GLN A 311 13.83 14.32 -16.54
C GLN A 311 14.52 15.65 -16.20
N PRO A 312 14.27 16.79 -16.90
CA PRO A 312 14.94 18.05 -16.60
C PRO A 312 14.57 18.61 -15.23
N LEU A 313 13.34 18.38 -14.77
CA LEU A 313 12.87 18.86 -13.46
C LEU A 313 13.58 18.13 -12.32
N VAL A 314 13.56 16.80 -12.34
CA VAL A 314 14.07 15.97 -11.23
C VAL A 314 15.59 15.95 -11.20
N SER A 315 16.25 15.91 -12.39
CA SER A 315 17.72 15.92 -12.48
C SER A 315 18.37 17.20 -11.94
N SER A 316 17.60 18.28 -11.81
CA SER A 316 18.11 19.56 -11.27
C SER A 316 17.99 19.66 -9.75
N LEU A 317 17.30 18.71 -9.09
CA LEU A 317 17.04 18.77 -7.66
C LEU A 317 18.16 18.10 -6.85
N GLU A 318 18.56 18.76 -5.77
CA GLU A 318 19.42 18.17 -4.75
C GLU A 318 18.73 16.98 -4.06
N PRO A 319 19.48 15.95 -3.64
CA PRO A 319 18.89 14.76 -2.99
C PRO A 319 17.97 15.08 -1.80
N THR A 320 18.35 16.06 -0.97
CA THR A 320 17.52 16.50 0.16
C THR A 320 16.18 17.14 -0.30
N ALA A 321 16.22 17.91 -1.41
CA ALA A 321 15.02 18.47 -1.99
C ALA A 321 14.11 17.36 -2.59
N LEU A 322 14.71 16.32 -3.16
CA LEU A 322 13.97 15.13 -3.62
C LEU A 322 13.26 14.42 -2.45
N PHE A 323 13.94 14.27 -1.30
CA PHE A 323 13.32 13.66 -0.11
C PHE A 323 12.09 14.43 0.36
N PHE A 324 12.25 15.74 0.65
CA PHE A 324 11.12 16.54 1.14
C PHE A 324 10.05 16.78 0.08
N GLY A 325 10.46 16.90 -1.19
CA GLY A 325 9.54 16.98 -2.32
C GLY A 325 8.70 15.71 -2.46
N ALA A 326 9.34 14.54 -2.39
CA ALA A 326 8.66 13.25 -2.43
C ALA A 326 7.73 13.06 -1.22
N LEU A 327 8.18 13.39 -0.01
CA LEU A 327 7.37 13.32 1.21
C LEU A 327 6.13 14.22 1.11
N GLY A 328 6.29 15.45 0.66
CA GLY A 328 5.17 16.39 0.52
C GLY A 328 4.21 16.02 -0.60
N LEU A 329 4.73 15.60 -1.76
CA LEU A 329 3.91 15.18 -2.90
C LEU A 329 3.12 13.89 -2.58
N THR A 330 3.70 12.96 -1.84
CA THR A 330 3.01 11.74 -1.41
C THR A 330 1.77 12.06 -0.57
N ALA A 331 1.76 13.13 0.20
CA ALA A 331 0.56 13.53 0.95
C ALA A 331 -0.65 13.85 0.07
N ILE A 332 -0.42 14.20 -1.21
CA ILE A 332 -1.46 14.56 -2.19
C ILE A 332 -1.52 13.59 -3.38
N THR A 333 -0.62 12.60 -3.45
CA THR A 333 -0.61 11.55 -4.48
C THR A 333 -0.30 10.22 -3.83
N ASP A 334 -0.37 9.12 -4.60
CA ASP A 334 0.06 7.81 -4.15
C ASP A 334 1.59 7.68 -4.21
N ASN A 335 2.21 7.05 -3.20
CA ASN A 335 3.65 6.87 -3.11
C ASN A 335 4.23 5.95 -4.21
N ALA A 336 3.49 4.93 -4.66
CA ALA A 336 3.93 4.06 -5.76
C ALA A 336 3.94 4.80 -7.10
N ALA A 337 2.95 5.69 -7.31
CA ALA A 337 2.93 6.56 -8.49
C ALA A 337 4.17 7.45 -8.53
N LEU A 338 4.54 8.04 -7.40
CA LEU A 338 5.68 8.93 -7.29
C LEU A 338 7.01 8.21 -7.54
N THR A 339 7.21 7.06 -6.92
CA THR A 339 8.45 6.28 -7.09
C THR A 339 8.56 5.71 -8.49
N TYR A 340 7.45 5.24 -9.10
CA TYR A 340 7.45 4.84 -10.51
C TYR A 340 7.90 5.98 -11.44
N LEU A 341 7.34 7.17 -11.28
CA LEU A 341 7.77 8.32 -12.07
C LEU A 341 9.27 8.64 -11.87
N GLY A 342 9.77 8.47 -10.65
CA GLY A 342 11.18 8.60 -10.32
C GLY A 342 12.05 7.54 -11.02
N SER A 343 11.55 6.31 -11.22
CA SER A 343 12.27 5.25 -11.91
C SER A 343 12.51 5.51 -13.40
N LEU A 344 11.74 6.44 -13.99
CA LEU A 344 11.89 6.86 -15.39
C LEU A 344 13.06 7.85 -15.58
N ILE A 345 13.62 8.39 -14.50
CA ILE A 345 14.68 9.40 -14.57
C ILE A 345 16.03 8.72 -14.71
N GLU A 346 16.71 9.00 -15.80
CA GLU A 346 18.04 8.48 -16.07
C GLU A 346 19.12 9.29 -15.34
N GLY A 347 20.22 8.62 -14.94
CA GLY A 347 21.38 9.27 -14.34
C GLY A 347 21.20 9.74 -12.89
N LEU A 348 20.13 9.35 -12.19
CA LEU A 348 20.04 9.60 -10.74
C LEU A 348 21.15 8.87 -9.99
N SER A 349 21.84 9.60 -9.10
CA SER A 349 22.79 8.97 -8.18
C SER A 349 22.07 8.02 -7.21
N ASP A 350 22.78 7.03 -6.67
CA ASP A 350 22.18 6.10 -5.70
C ASP A 350 21.66 6.80 -4.45
N HIS A 351 22.32 7.89 -4.05
CA HIS A 351 21.84 8.73 -2.96
C HIS A 351 20.52 9.46 -3.33
N ALA A 352 20.38 9.96 -4.54
CA ALA A 352 19.14 10.60 -5.01
C ALA A 352 18.00 9.60 -5.11
N LYS A 353 18.26 8.38 -5.62
CA LYS A 353 17.27 7.27 -5.63
C LYS A 353 16.80 6.91 -4.22
N TYR A 354 17.77 6.77 -3.29
CA TYR A 354 17.46 6.52 -1.88
C TYR A 354 16.56 7.62 -1.30
N MET A 355 16.95 8.89 -1.46
CA MET A 355 16.22 10.03 -0.91
C MET A 355 14.78 10.15 -1.48
N LEU A 356 14.61 9.88 -2.78
CA LEU A 356 13.30 9.87 -3.41
C LEU A 356 12.36 8.83 -2.77
N VAL A 357 12.82 7.58 -2.66
CA VAL A 357 12.01 6.49 -2.11
C VAL A 357 11.79 6.69 -0.61
N ALA A 358 12.83 7.08 0.14
CA ALA A 358 12.72 7.34 1.56
C ALA A 358 11.71 8.45 1.88
N GLY A 359 11.71 9.54 1.09
CA GLY A 359 10.70 10.59 1.20
C GLY A 359 9.29 10.10 0.87
N ALA A 360 9.14 9.34 -0.21
CA ALA A 360 7.84 8.81 -0.64
C ALA A 360 7.23 7.87 0.42
N VAL A 361 8.01 6.94 0.97
CA VAL A 361 7.48 6.03 1.99
C VAL A 361 7.23 6.73 3.33
N ALA A 362 8.06 7.72 3.71
CA ALA A 362 7.84 8.49 4.93
C ALA A 362 6.54 9.32 4.86
N GLY A 363 6.19 9.83 3.68
CA GLY A 363 4.96 10.59 3.44
C GLY A 363 3.69 9.74 3.35
N GLY A 364 3.81 8.42 3.15
CA GLY A 364 2.70 7.53 2.83
C GLY A 364 1.62 7.38 3.91
N GLY A 365 1.87 7.83 5.13
CA GLY A 365 0.87 7.82 6.21
C GLY A 365 0.11 9.13 6.40
N LEU A 366 0.49 10.22 5.73
CA LEU A 366 -0.04 11.56 6.01
C LEU A 366 -1.52 11.74 5.64
N THR A 367 -1.99 11.02 4.64
CA THR A 367 -3.38 11.10 4.19
C THR A 367 -3.90 9.72 3.77
N VAL A 368 -5.21 9.61 3.57
CA VAL A 368 -5.84 8.36 3.11
C VAL A 368 -5.36 7.98 1.70
N ILE A 369 -5.06 8.95 0.84
CA ILE A 369 -4.66 8.70 -0.56
C ILE A 369 -3.15 8.51 -0.73
N ALA A 370 -2.35 8.78 0.29
CA ALA A 370 -0.90 8.77 0.23
C ALA A 370 -0.29 7.37 0.02
N ASN A 371 -1.04 6.32 0.35
CA ASN A 371 -0.60 4.93 0.17
C ASN A 371 -1.82 4.03 -0.09
N ALA A 372 -1.69 3.08 -0.99
CA ALA A 372 -2.74 2.17 -1.44
C ALA A 372 -3.52 1.43 -0.31
N PRO A 373 -2.90 0.93 0.79
CA PRO A 373 -3.63 0.27 1.89
C PRO A 373 -4.44 1.21 2.79
N ASN A 374 -4.18 2.53 2.78
CA ASN A 374 -4.79 3.47 3.72
C ASN A 374 -6.33 3.54 3.61
N PRO A 375 -6.95 3.54 2.41
CA PRO A 375 -8.41 3.52 2.29
C PRO A 375 -9.06 2.33 2.98
N ALA A 376 -8.46 1.14 2.87
CA ALA A 376 -8.95 -0.08 3.54
C ALA A 376 -8.87 0.04 5.06
N GLY A 377 -7.73 0.53 5.58
CA GLY A 377 -7.57 0.82 7.01
C GLY A 377 -8.59 1.84 7.51
N ALA A 378 -8.77 2.95 6.77
CA ALA A 378 -9.76 3.97 7.11
C ALA A 378 -11.19 3.40 7.13
N ALA A 379 -11.57 2.58 6.15
CA ALA A 379 -12.90 1.98 6.07
C ALA A 379 -13.21 1.06 7.27
N LEU A 380 -12.21 0.29 7.73
CA LEU A 380 -12.34 -0.60 8.88
C LEU A 380 -12.42 0.13 10.22
N LEU A 381 -11.78 1.30 10.33
CA LEU A 381 -11.63 2.02 11.59
C LEU A 381 -12.59 3.18 11.78
N ARG A 382 -13.24 3.68 10.72
CA ARG A 382 -14.09 4.89 10.73
C ARG A 382 -15.22 4.86 11.75
N GLU A 383 -15.83 3.69 11.99
CA GLU A 383 -16.94 3.55 12.95
C GLU A 383 -16.52 3.81 14.41
N GLY A 384 -15.22 3.76 14.68
CA GLY A 384 -14.65 4.09 15.96
C GLY A 384 -14.55 5.58 16.26
N PHE A 385 -14.79 6.48 15.29
CA PHE A 385 -14.76 7.93 15.44
C PHE A 385 -16.16 8.51 15.65
N GLU A 386 -16.27 9.68 16.32
CA GLU A 386 -17.55 10.26 16.77
C GLU A 386 -18.57 10.41 15.63
N ASP A 387 -18.15 10.86 14.44
CA ASP A 387 -19.04 11.08 13.30
C ASP A 387 -19.10 9.86 12.34
N GLY A 388 -18.57 8.70 12.71
CA GLY A 388 -18.44 7.55 11.82
C GLY A 388 -17.57 7.84 10.60
N SER A 389 -16.73 8.88 10.68
CA SER A 389 -15.83 9.31 9.60
C SER A 389 -14.48 9.79 10.16
N ILE A 390 -13.42 9.58 9.38
CA ILE A 390 -12.09 10.04 9.72
C ILE A 390 -11.87 11.41 9.07
N GLY A 391 -11.75 12.45 9.91
CA GLY A 391 -11.47 13.80 9.45
C GLY A 391 -10.06 13.93 8.90
N MET A 392 -9.91 14.46 7.68
CA MET A 392 -8.61 14.61 7.01
C MET A 392 -7.60 15.42 7.83
N GLY A 393 -8.04 16.52 8.46
CA GLY A 393 -7.16 17.33 9.31
C GLY A 393 -6.69 16.62 10.57
N GLY A 394 -7.57 15.84 11.20
CA GLY A 394 -7.23 15.03 12.38
C GLY A 394 -6.22 13.93 12.03
N LEU A 395 -6.44 13.22 10.92
CA LEU A 395 -5.49 12.21 10.43
C LEU A 395 -4.13 12.83 10.11
N PHE A 396 -4.10 13.93 9.35
CA PHE A 396 -2.86 14.62 9.00
C PHE A 396 -2.07 15.03 10.25
N LEU A 397 -2.72 15.66 11.22
CA LEU A 397 -2.08 16.06 12.48
C LEU A 397 -1.59 14.86 13.29
N GLY A 398 -2.38 13.79 13.36
CA GLY A 398 -2.01 12.55 14.04
C GLY A 398 -0.83 11.83 13.38
N ALA A 399 -0.68 11.96 12.07
CA ALA A 399 0.41 11.35 11.29
C ALA A 399 1.69 12.20 11.27
N LEU A 400 1.63 13.52 11.57
CA LEU A 400 2.82 14.39 11.50
C LEU A 400 3.95 13.92 12.42
N GLY A 401 3.67 13.61 13.67
CA GLY A 401 4.67 13.15 14.63
C GLY A 401 5.41 11.90 14.16
N PRO A 402 4.70 10.79 13.85
CA PRO A 402 5.34 9.58 13.34
C PRO A 402 6.04 9.78 11.98
N THR A 403 5.53 10.66 11.12
CA THR A 403 6.21 11.02 9.86
C THR A 403 7.54 11.76 10.13
N CYS A 404 7.57 12.68 11.08
CA CYS A 404 8.83 13.35 11.48
C CYS A 404 9.86 12.34 12.01
N VAL A 405 9.43 11.37 12.82
CA VAL A 405 10.32 10.30 13.28
C VAL A 405 10.86 9.48 12.12
N ALA A 406 10.00 9.07 11.19
CA ALA A 406 10.40 8.34 9.99
C ALA A 406 11.39 9.17 9.14
N ALA A 407 11.10 10.45 8.93
CA ALA A 407 11.97 11.36 8.18
C ALA A 407 13.37 11.48 8.84
N VAL A 408 13.43 11.68 10.15
CA VAL A 408 14.70 11.73 10.88
C VAL A 408 15.48 10.43 10.70
N MET A 409 14.83 9.27 10.87
CA MET A 409 15.49 7.97 10.74
C MET A 409 16.01 7.70 9.32
N PHE A 410 15.31 8.16 8.28
CA PHE A 410 15.79 8.01 6.89
C PHE A 410 16.86 9.04 6.50
N LEU A 411 16.97 10.15 7.19
CA LEU A 411 17.99 11.17 6.93
C LEU A 411 19.32 10.93 7.66
N ILE A 412 19.32 10.01 8.65
CA ILE A 412 20.55 9.54 9.34
C ILE A 412 21.16 8.37 8.56
#